data_95fbf1a940d528c939bcf4826e915522
#
_entry.id   95fbf1a940d528c939bcf4826e915522
#
_cell.length_a   1.000
_cell.length_b   1.000
_cell.length_c   1.000
_cell.angle_alpha   90.00
_cell.angle_beta   90.00
_cell.angle_gamma   90.00
#
_symmetry.space_group_name_H-M   'P 1'
#
loop_
_entity.id
_entity.type
_entity.pdbx_description
1 polymer ?
#
loop_
_entity_poly.entity_id
_entity_poly.type
_entity_poly.pdbx_seq_one_letter_code
_entity_poly.pdbx_strand_id
1 'polypeptide(L)'
;LKFTLKSFIETLESNFSGKVFLEFNRDVEKIEKKGEKYLVYSNGSIYQYDYLILTLNQKNFLPWFSQDETIKDFFEDMAYVSNIVLTFVYRRDELHINREIGEIIFPKEESEYLTKLEYISNKWIDVKMSGIQIVRAYINRQEVVKKLLKKTDKEIQNIVEEEIRTVHGFVGKPERCYVSKVEDNYRFCCEKYNEKINSLSTYLAEEYPNLYIIGKSKKATNLENTILEAKETAKEIVEKIK
;
A
#
# COMPACT_ATOMS: atom_id res chain seq x y z
N LEU A 1 -11.29 -11.04 11.37
CA LEU A 1 -10.37 -10.46 12.37
C LEU A 1 -11.21 -9.83 13.48
N LYS A 2 -11.01 -10.23 14.73
CA LYS A 2 -11.63 -9.58 15.90
C LYS A 2 -10.98 -8.22 16.24
N PHE A 3 -9.92 -7.83 15.50
CA PHE A 3 -9.09 -6.65 15.78
C PHE A 3 -8.95 -5.81 14.53
N THR A 4 -8.78 -4.51 14.70
CA THR A 4 -8.43 -3.59 13.61
C THR A 4 -7.00 -3.85 13.15
N LEU A 5 -6.64 -3.45 11.92
CA LEU A 5 -5.25 -3.53 11.44
C LEU A 5 -4.30 -2.74 12.35
N LYS A 6 -4.78 -1.62 12.91
CA LYS A 6 -4.03 -0.82 13.89
C LYS A 6 -3.70 -1.64 15.14
N SER A 7 -4.70 -2.28 15.76
CA SER A 7 -4.47 -3.13 16.95
C SER A 7 -3.53 -4.30 16.66
N PHE A 8 -3.58 -4.85 15.45
CA PHE A 8 -2.63 -5.89 15.02
C PHE A 8 -1.20 -5.37 14.99
N ILE A 9 -0.96 -4.21 14.41
CA ILE A 9 0.37 -3.58 14.36
C ILE A 9 0.86 -3.23 15.77
N GLU A 10 0.02 -2.62 16.61
CA GLU A 10 0.35 -2.30 18.01
C GLU A 10 0.71 -3.56 18.83
N THR A 11 0.03 -4.66 18.57
CA THR A 11 0.36 -5.96 19.19
C THR A 11 1.71 -6.49 18.72
N LEU A 12 2.04 -6.36 17.43
CA LEU A 12 3.35 -6.73 16.92
C LEU A 12 4.44 -5.86 17.56
N GLU A 13 4.26 -4.54 17.61
CA GLU A 13 5.21 -3.62 18.24
C GLU A 13 5.47 -3.98 19.71
N SER A 14 4.43 -4.26 20.47
CA SER A 14 4.57 -4.63 21.88
C SER A 14 5.35 -5.93 22.09
N ASN A 15 5.22 -6.89 21.15
CA ASN A 15 5.97 -8.15 21.18
C ASN A 15 7.45 -8.00 20.79
N PHE A 16 7.80 -6.92 20.09
CA PHE A 16 9.20 -6.63 19.71
C PHE A 16 9.95 -5.85 20.76
N SER A 17 9.28 -5.30 21.78
CA SER A 17 9.88 -4.51 22.84
C SER A 17 11.08 -5.22 23.48
N GLY A 18 12.22 -4.52 23.50
CA GLY A 18 13.49 -5.02 24.03
C GLY A 18 14.27 -5.98 23.12
N LYS A 19 13.73 -6.36 21.94
CA LYS A 19 14.39 -7.23 20.97
C LYS A 19 14.73 -6.55 19.65
N VAL A 20 14.00 -5.49 19.33
CA VAL A 20 14.11 -4.73 18.09
C VAL A 20 14.14 -3.25 18.44
N PHE A 21 15.05 -2.50 17.82
CA PHE A 21 15.06 -1.04 17.90
C PHE A 21 14.19 -0.50 16.76
N LEU A 22 13.10 0.19 17.12
CA LEU A 22 12.23 0.88 16.18
C LEU A 22 12.58 2.37 16.20
N GLU A 23 13.03 2.89 15.08
CA GLU A 23 13.32 4.30 14.87
C GLU A 23 12.31 4.89 13.91
N PHE A 24 11.48 5.81 14.41
CA PHE A 24 10.50 6.55 13.62
C PHE A 24 11.05 7.91 13.20
N ASN A 25 10.45 8.50 12.16
CA ASN A 25 10.85 9.79 11.59
C ASN A 25 12.34 9.82 11.18
N ARG A 26 12.79 8.70 10.60
CA ARG A 26 14.13 8.50 10.06
C ARG A 26 14.06 8.30 8.56
N ASP A 27 14.49 9.30 7.81
CA ASP A 27 14.59 9.19 6.36
C ASP A 27 15.94 8.55 5.99
N VAL A 28 15.89 7.51 5.17
CA VAL A 28 17.09 6.91 4.59
C VAL A 28 17.45 7.71 3.32
N GLU A 29 18.59 8.39 3.37
CA GLU A 29 19.09 9.25 2.30
C GLU A 29 19.85 8.46 1.23
N LYS A 30 20.61 7.45 1.67
CA LYS A 30 21.50 6.67 0.81
C LYS A 30 21.80 5.31 1.43
N ILE A 31 22.05 4.34 0.57
CA ILE A 31 22.60 3.02 0.93
C ILE A 31 23.83 2.78 0.06
N GLU A 32 24.90 2.28 0.66
CA GLU A 32 26.12 1.85 -0.04
C GLU A 32 26.51 0.44 0.39
N LYS A 33 26.92 -0.38 -0.56
CA LYS A 33 27.56 -1.66 -0.30
C LYS A 33 29.06 -1.41 -0.05
N LYS A 34 29.58 -1.92 1.06
CA LYS A 34 31.01 -1.85 1.40
C LYS A 34 31.52 -3.23 1.80
N GLY A 35 32.08 -3.95 0.83
CA GLY A 35 32.41 -5.36 0.98
C GLY A 35 31.12 -6.18 1.17
N GLU A 36 31.03 -6.94 2.24
CA GLU A 36 29.84 -7.75 2.57
C GLU A 36 28.81 -7.01 3.44
N LYS A 37 29.07 -5.75 3.78
CA LYS A 37 28.21 -4.92 4.66
C LYS A 37 27.55 -3.80 3.91
N TYR A 38 26.52 -3.24 4.53
CA TYR A 38 25.76 -2.09 4.03
C TYR A 38 25.90 -0.91 4.95
N LEU A 39 26.21 0.26 4.38
CA LEU A 39 26.17 1.55 5.04
C LEU A 39 24.85 2.22 4.72
N VAL A 40 24.09 2.59 5.76
CA VAL A 40 22.82 3.29 5.65
C VAL A 40 23.00 4.70 6.19
N TYR A 41 22.78 5.69 5.34
CA TYR A 41 22.86 7.11 5.68
C TYR A 41 21.47 7.61 6.06
N SER A 42 21.33 8.16 7.25
CA SER A 42 20.04 8.64 7.76
C SER A 42 20.24 9.79 8.72
N ASN A 43 19.62 10.95 8.45
CA ASN A 43 19.65 12.15 9.28
C ASN A 43 21.07 12.55 9.70
N GLY A 44 22.02 12.53 8.75
CA GLY A 44 23.42 12.90 8.99
C GLY A 44 24.24 11.86 9.74
N SER A 45 23.69 10.69 10.06
CA SER A 45 24.39 9.57 10.72
C SER A 45 24.59 8.43 9.74
N ILE A 46 25.63 7.63 9.97
CA ILE A 46 25.96 6.45 9.16
C ILE A 46 25.87 5.21 10.05
N TYR A 47 25.07 4.26 9.62
CA TYR A 47 24.88 2.99 10.30
C TYR A 47 25.44 1.86 9.41
N GLN A 48 26.02 0.85 10.03
CA GLN A 48 26.58 -0.30 9.32
C GLN A 48 25.84 -1.57 9.72
N TYR A 49 25.39 -2.33 8.71
CA TYR A 49 24.65 -3.58 8.89
C TYR A 49 25.23 -4.72 8.07
N ASP A 50 25.11 -5.93 8.58
CA ASP A 50 25.50 -7.16 7.89
C ASP A 50 24.41 -7.65 6.93
N TYR A 51 23.15 -7.38 7.27
CA TYR A 51 21.96 -7.73 6.50
C TYR A 51 21.07 -6.51 6.32
N LEU A 52 20.50 -6.36 5.13
CA LEU A 52 19.59 -5.27 4.83
C LEU A 52 18.30 -5.81 4.19
N ILE A 53 17.14 -5.44 4.74
CA ILE A 53 15.84 -5.82 4.21
C ILE A 53 15.07 -4.56 3.80
N LEU A 54 14.77 -4.43 2.51
CA LEU A 54 14.00 -3.33 1.95
C LEU A 54 12.53 -3.74 1.83
N THR A 55 11.65 -3.04 2.54
CA THR A 55 10.20 -3.26 2.51
C THR A 55 9.43 -2.10 1.87
N LEU A 56 10.15 -1.09 1.40
CA LEU A 56 9.62 0.13 0.82
C LEU A 56 9.05 -0.10 -0.59
N ASN A 57 8.25 0.86 -1.05
CA ASN A 57 7.91 0.93 -2.47
C ASN A 57 9.20 1.19 -3.28
N GLN A 58 9.35 0.54 -4.43
CA GLN A 58 10.55 0.65 -5.26
C GLN A 58 10.92 2.07 -5.62
N LYS A 59 9.97 2.97 -5.88
CA LYS A 59 10.25 4.38 -6.15
C LYS A 59 11.04 5.08 -5.03
N ASN A 60 10.98 4.54 -3.81
CA ASN A 60 11.67 5.11 -2.66
C ASN A 60 13.12 4.60 -2.55
N PHE A 61 13.41 3.39 -3.01
CA PHE A 61 14.76 2.85 -2.92
C PHE A 61 15.53 2.80 -4.26
N LEU A 62 14.85 2.87 -5.40
CA LEU A 62 15.51 2.90 -6.70
C LEU A 62 16.59 3.99 -6.84
N PRO A 63 16.44 5.19 -6.30
CA PRO A 63 17.50 6.20 -6.35
C PRO A 63 18.82 5.73 -5.71
N TRP A 64 18.75 4.81 -4.74
CA TRP A 64 19.95 4.26 -4.10
C TRP A 64 20.73 3.29 -4.99
N PHE A 65 20.07 2.75 -6.03
CA PHE A 65 20.64 1.84 -7.03
C PHE A 65 20.73 2.47 -8.40
N SER A 66 20.80 3.80 -8.48
CA SER A 66 20.80 4.57 -9.76
C SER A 66 21.96 4.22 -10.70
N GLN A 67 23.03 3.64 -10.18
CA GLN A 67 24.19 3.17 -10.96
C GLN A 67 24.07 1.70 -11.40
N ASP A 68 23.03 0.99 -10.96
CA ASP A 68 22.79 -0.42 -11.28
C ASP A 68 21.65 -0.53 -12.30
N GLU A 69 22.07 -0.62 -13.58
CA GLU A 69 21.13 -0.69 -14.70
C GLU A 69 20.23 -1.95 -14.63
N THR A 70 20.72 -3.06 -14.08
CA THR A 70 19.94 -4.30 -13.96
C THR A 70 18.77 -4.15 -12.98
N ILE A 71 19.00 -3.55 -11.81
CA ILE A 71 17.94 -3.26 -10.84
C ILE A 71 16.98 -2.24 -11.43
N LYS A 72 17.49 -1.20 -12.07
CA LYS A 72 16.69 -0.15 -12.69
C LYS A 72 15.77 -0.70 -13.78
N ASP A 73 16.31 -1.44 -14.75
CA ASP A 73 15.56 -2.04 -15.86
C ASP A 73 14.49 -3.00 -15.35
N PHE A 74 14.80 -3.77 -14.30
CA PHE A 74 13.83 -4.66 -13.69
C PHE A 74 12.56 -3.91 -13.24
N PHE A 75 12.72 -2.75 -12.61
CA PHE A 75 11.61 -1.97 -12.08
C PHE A 75 10.98 -1.00 -13.09
N GLU A 76 11.73 -0.49 -14.06
CA GLU A 76 11.21 0.39 -15.12
C GLU A 76 10.20 -0.32 -16.03
N ASP A 77 10.41 -1.60 -16.28
CA ASP A 77 9.49 -2.45 -17.04
C ASP A 77 8.17 -2.78 -16.29
N MET A 78 8.04 -2.35 -15.05
CA MET A 78 6.84 -2.62 -14.27
C MET A 78 5.81 -1.51 -14.46
N ALA A 79 4.63 -1.89 -14.92
CA ALA A 79 3.49 -0.98 -14.92
C ALA A 79 2.98 -0.76 -13.49
N TYR A 80 2.89 0.49 -13.09
CA TYR A 80 2.30 0.89 -11.83
C TYR A 80 0.93 1.52 -12.05
N VAL A 81 0.04 1.30 -11.10
CA VAL A 81 -1.29 1.87 -11.11
C VAL A 81 -1.50 2.72 -9.87
N SER A 82 -2.16 3.84 -10.09
CA SER A 82 -2.59 4.76 -9.05
C SER A 82 -4.06 4.56 -8.73
N ASN A 83 -4.48 4.93 -7.54
CA ASN A 83 -5.89 4.98 -7.19
C ASN A 83 -6.21 6.19 -6.32
N ILE A 84 -7.49 6.54 -6.29
CA ILE A 84 -8.04 7.55 -5.39
C ILE A 84 -9.13 6.86 -4.57
N VAL A 85 -9.09 7.05 -3.26
CA VAL A 85 -10.10 6.53 -2.35
C VAL A 85 -10.66 7.69 -1.53
N LEU A 86 -11.96 7.86 -1.57
CA LEU A 86 -12.65 8.79 -0.68
C LEU A 86 -13.32 8.00 0.43
N THR A 87 -13.14 8.45 1.65
CA THR A 87 -13.83 7.89 2.82
C THR A 87 -14.80 8.94 3.35
N PHE A 88 -16.08 8.68 3.17
CA PHE A 88 -17.17 9.52 3.64
C PHE A 88 -17.69 8.98 4.97
N VAL A 89 -17.95 9.88 5.90
CA VAL A 89 -18.58 9.61 7.19
C VAL A 89 -19.93 10.30 7.21
N TYR A 90 -21.00 9.53 7.30
CA TYR A 90 -22.37 10.02 7.41
C TYR A 90 -22.94 9.67 8.78
N ARG A 91 -23.93 10.39 9.21
CA ARG A 91 -24.82 9.92 10.26
C ARG A 91 -25.68 8.77 9.74
N ARG A 92 -25.84 7.75 10.55
CA ARG A 92 -26.49 6.50 10.14
C ARG A 92 -27.99 6.66 9.87
N ASP A 93 -28.63 7.60 10.57
CA ASP A 93 -30.05 7.95 10.41
C ASP A 93 -30.33 8.77 9.15
N GLU A 94 -29.32 9.42 8.59
CA GLU A 94 -29.42 10.22 7.38
C GLU A 94 -29.16 9.45 6.08
N LEU A 95 -28.65 8.22 6.17
CA LEU A 95 -28.27 7.42 5.02
C LEU A 95 -29.01 6.08 4.99
N HIS A 96 -29.99 5.98 4.11
CA HIS A 96 -30.78 4.76 3.92
C HIS A 96 -30.07 3.81 2.94
N ILE A 97 -29.25 2.91 3.48
CA ILE A 97 -28.56 1.86 2.71
C ILE A 97 -29.11 0.50 3.13
N ASN A 98 -29.30 -0.39 2.17
CA ASN A 98 -29.58 -1.79 2.49
C ASN A 98 -28.40 -2.37 3.28
N ARG A 99 -28.68 -2.83 4.49
CA ARG A 99 -27.68 -3.31 5.45
C ARG A 99 -27.05 -4.65 5.09
N GLU A 100 -27.64 -5.36 4.15
CA GLU A 100 -27.12 -6.63 3.64
C GLU A 100 -26.07 -6.46 2.55
N ILE A 101 -26.01 -5.25 1.94
CA ILE A 101 -25.04 -4.93 0.90
C ILE A 101 -23.75 -4.44 1.55
N GLY A 102 -22.66 -5.17 1.34
CA GLY A 102 -21.32 -4.79 1.81
C GLY A 102 -20.56 -3.91 0.83
N GLU A 103 -20.77 -4.12 -0.48
CA GLU A 103 -20.13 -3.33 -1.54
C GLU A 103 -20.93 -3.40 -2.85
N ILE A 104 -20.70 -2.42 -3.72
CA ILE A 104 -21.22 -2.35 -5.08
C ILE A 104 -20.04 -2.08 -6.01
N ILE A 105 -19.94 -2.85 -7.08
CA ILE A 105 -18.95 -2.71 -8.14
C ILE A 105 -19.65 -2.11 -9.35
N PHE A 106 -19.04 -1.08 -9.95
CA PHE A 106 -19.59 -0.38 -11.11
C PHE A 106 -18.84 -0.73 -12.38
N PRO A 107 -19.55 -1.26 -13.39
CA PRO A 107 -19.07 -1.30 -14.77
C PRO A 107 -18.79 0.14 -15.27
N LYS A 108 -18.00 0.25 -16.35
CA LYS A 108 -17.61 1.56 -16.90
C LYS A 108 -18.82 2.33 -17.46
N GLU A 109 -19.80 1.61 -17.93
CA GLU A 109 -21.03 2.12 -18.55
C GLU A 109 -21.99 2.73 -17.54
N GLU A 110 -21.87 2.34 -16.25
CA GLU A 110 -22.79 2.74 -15.20
C GLU A 110 -22.25 3.85 -14.29
N SER A 111 -20.96 4.11 -14.35
CA SER A 111 -20.31 5.15 -13.55
C SER A 111 -19.10 5.71 -14.27
N GLU A 112 -19.02 7.04 -14.35
CA GLU A 112 -17.87 7.72 -14.98
C GLU A 112 -16.60 7.63 -14.12
N TYR A 113 -16.75 7.84 -12.81
CA TYR A 113 -15.61 7.92 -11.89
C TYR A 113 -15.46 6.68 -11.03
N LEU A 114 -16.54 6.19 -10.45
CA LEU A 114 -16.51 5.12 -9.45
C LEU A 114 -16.27 3.75 -10.08
N THR A 115 -15.40 2.97 -9.44
CA THR A 115 -15.24 1.55 -9.73
C THR A 115 -15.88 0.69 -8.65
N LYS A 116 -15.97 1.19 -7.43
CA LYS A 116 -16.58 0.49 -6.30
C LYS A 116 -17.04 1.48 -5.23
N LEU A 117 -18.17 1.19 -4.59
CA LEU A 117 -18.54 1.69 -3.27
C LEU A 117 -18.49 0.56 -2.25
N GLU A 118 -17.95 0.84 -1.08
CA GLU A 118 -17.85 -0.12 0.02
C GLU A 118 -18.49 0.46 1.28
N TYR A 119 -19.44 -0.27 1.83
CA TYR A 119 -20.16 0.10 3.05
C TYR A 119 -19.49 -0.51 4.27
N ILE A 120 -18.50 0.18 4.80
CA ILE A 120 -17.64 -0.32 5.90
C ILE A 120 -18.46 -0.68 7.12
N SER A 121 -19.45 0.14 7.48
CA SER A 121 -20.30 -0.12 8.64
C SER A 121 -21.23 -1.34 8.47
N ASN A 122 -21.44 -1.82 7.24
CA ASN A 122 -22.18 -3.04 7.00
C ASN A 122 -21.29 -4.29 7.11
N LYS A 123 -20.01 -4.16 6.80
CA LYS A 123 -19.02 -5.26 6.82
C LYS A 123 -18.44 -5.53 8.21
N TRP A 124 -18.27 -4.47 9.02
CA TRP A 124 -17.54 -4.56 10.29
C TRP A 124 -18.43 -4.25 11.49
N ILE A 125 -18.59 -5.24 12.37
CA ILE A 125 -19.50 -5.18 13.53
C ILE A 125 -19.17 -3.99 14.46
N ASP A 126 -17.90 -3.73 14.73
CA ASP A 126 -17.48 -2.68 15.65
C ASP A 126 -17.85 -1.27 15.12
N VAL A 127 -17.80 -1.07 13.81
CA VAL A 127 -18.22 0.18 13.15
C VAL A 127 -19.76 0.25 13.08
N LYS A 128 -20.45 -0.89 12.99
CA LYS A 128 -21.91 -0.97 12.91
C LYS A 128 -22.61 -0.37 14.12
N MET A 129 -21.97 -0.38 15.27
CA MET A 129 -22.57 0.09 16.55
C MET A 129 -22.31 1.57 16.84
N SER A 130 -21.52 2.25 16.04
CA SER A 130 -21.01 3.62 16.32
C SER A 130 -22.01 4.76 16.00
N GLY A 131 -23.21 4.48 15.50
CA GLY A 131 -24.15 5.52 15.05
C GLY A 131 -23.74 6.25 13.77
N ILE A 132 -22.60 5.87 13.16
CA ILE A 132 -22.10 6.41 11.90
C ILE A 132 -22.17 5.37 10.78
N GLN A 133 -22.22 5.86 9.56
CA GLN A 133 -22.09 5.07 8.34
C GLN A 133 -20.84 5.51 7.59
N ILE A 134 -19.89 4.62 7.42
CA ILE A 134 -18.69 4.87 6.64
C ILE A 134 -18.86 4.24 5.26
N VAL A 135 -18.67 5.08 4.23
CA VAL A 135 -18.73 4.70 2.82
C VAL A 135 -17.38 5.01 2.19
N ARG A 136 -16.76 4.03 1.54
CA ARG A 136 -15.56 4.24 0.74
C ARG A 136 -15.89 4.18 -0.75
N ALA A 137 -15.49 5.21 -1.46
CA ALA A 137 -15.58 5.31 -2.90
C ALA A 137 -14.20 5.07 -3.52
N TYR A 138 -14.10 4.14 -4.44
CA TYR A 138 -12.84 3.77 -5.10
C TYR A 138 -12.85 4.20 -6.55
N ILE A 139 -11.76 4.84 -6.99
CA ILE A 139 -11.52 5.27 -8.36
C ILE A 139 -10.20 4.64 -8.80
N ASN A 140 -10.29 3.62 -9.66
CA ASN A 140 -9.13 2.81 -10.08
C ASN A 140 -8.89 2.87 -11.60
N ARG A 141 -9.80 3.43 -12.40
CA ARG A 141 -9.62 3.59 -13.85
C ARG A 141 -8.51 4.60 -14.10
N GLN A 142 -7.42 4.17 -14.72
CA GLN A 142 -6.19 4.97 -14.80
C GLN A 142 -6.37 6.28 -15.57
N GLU A 143 -7.20 6.29 -16.61
CA GLU A 143 -7.53 7.50 -17.37
C GLU A 143 -8.29 8.53 -16.51
N VAL A 144 -9.13 8.06 -15.60
CA VAL A 144 -9.87 8.90 -14.65
C VAL A 144 -8.97 9.40 -13.53
N VAL A 145 -8.20 8.47 -12.92
CA VAL A 145 -7.26 8.78 -11.85
C VAL A 145 -6.28 9.87 -12.29
N LYS A 146 -5.66 9.74 -13.48
CA LYS A 146 -4.72 10.74 -14.04
C LYS A 146 -5.34 12.13 -14.18
N LYS A 147 -6.62 12.21 -14.50
CA LYS A 147 -7.34 13.51 -14.58
C LYS A 147 -7.60 14.08 -13.19
N LEU A 148 -8.03 13.24 -12.25
CA LEU A 148 -8.41 13.66 -10.91
C LEU A 148 -7.22 13.99 -10.01
N LEU A 149 -6.05 13.36 -10.21
CA LEU A 149 -4.83 13.69 -9.47
C LEU A 149 -4.40 15.15 -9.64
N LYS A 150 -4.79 15.80 -10.75
CA LYS A 150 -4.53 17.23 -11.02
C LYS A 150 -5.49 18.17 -10.28
N LYS A 151 -6.50 17.64 -9.63
CA LYS A 151 -7.53 18.42 -8.92
C LYS A 151 -7.24 18.49 -7.43
N THR A 152 -7.80 19.49 -6.79
CA THR A 152 -7.81 19.61 -5.34
C THR A 152 -8.69 18.54 -4.70
N ASP A 153 -8.45 18.21 -3.45
CA ASP A 153 -9.26 17.24 -2.71
C ASP A 153 -10.74 17.65 -2.65
N LYS A 154 -10.99 18.97 -2.55
CA LYS A 154 -12.36 19.48 -2.52
C LYS A 154 -13.08 19.32 -3.87
N GLU A 155 -12.41 19.52 -4.98
CA GLU A 155 -12.97 19.29 -6.31
C GLU A 155 -13.27 17.80 -6.52
N ILE A 156 -12.35 16.92 -6.12
CA ILE A 156 -12.56 15.47 -6.21
C ILE A 156 -13.73 15.04 -5.33
N GLN A 157 -13.81 15.56 -4.11
CA GLN A 157 -14.94 15.31 -3.21
C GLN A 157 -16.26 15.70 -3.86
N ASN A 158 -16.36 16.90 -4.41
CA ASN A 158 -17.61 17.39 -5.02
C ASN A 158 -18.05 16.54 -6.22
N ILE A 159 -17.11 16.14 -7.09
CA ILE A 159 -17.37 15.27 -8.24
C ILE A 159 -17.93 13.92 -7.77
N VAL A 160 -17.28 13.30 -6.79
CA VAL A 160 -17.67 11.97 -6.30
C VAL A 160 -18.98 12.01 -5.50
N GLU A 161 -19.20 13.06 -4.70
CA GLU A 161 -20.50 13.26 -4.01
C GLU A 161 -21.66 13.38 -4.99
N GLU A 162 -21.47 14.12 -6.08
CA GLU A 162 -22.50 14.29 -7.09
C GLU A 162 -22.80 12.97 -7.81
N GLU A 163 -21.78 12.21 -8.16
CA GLU A 163 -21.99 10.90 -8.78
C GLU A 163 -22.67 9.91 -7.82
N ILE A 164 -22.25 9.84 -6.55
CA ILE A 164 -22.93 9.01 -5.55
C ILE A 164 -24.39 9.40 -5.40
N ARG A 165 -24.71 10.70 -5.41
CA ARG A 165 -26.08 11.20 -5.33
C ARG A 165 -26.90 10.76 -6.54
N THR A 166 -26.34 10.87 -7.73
CA THR A 166 -27.01 10.53 -8.99
C THR A 166 -27.25 9.03 -9.11
N VAL A 167 -26.25 8.21 -8.78
CA VAL A 167 -26.31 6.74 -8.93
C VAL A 167 -27.12 6.09 -7.80
N HIS A 168 -27.04 6.60 -6.57
CA HIS A 168 -27.64 5.98 -5.39
C HIS A 168 -28.80 6.76 -4.76
N GLY A 169 -29.10 7.96 -5.27
CA GLY A 169 -30.15 8.80 -4.70
C GLY A 169 -29.85 9.23 -3.25
N PHE A 170 -28.57 9.28 -2.85
CA PHE A 170 -28.22 9.74 -1.51
C PHE A 170 -28.53 11.21 -1.32
N VAL A 171 -29.38 11.53 -0.36
CA VAL A 171 -29.80 12.89 -0.07
C VAL A 171 -28.96 13.52 1.04
N GLY A 172 -28.35 12.73 1.90
CA GLY A 172 -27.54 13.17 3.04
C GLY A 172 -26.21 13.82 2.62
N LYS A 173 -25.73 14.77 3.44
CA LYS A 173 -24.37 15.31 3.32
C LYS A 173 -23.44 14.55 4.26
N PRO A 174 -22.22 14.20 3.83
CA PRO A 174 -21.25 13.62 4.74
C PRO A 174 -20.82 14.65 5.80
N GLU A 175 -20.70 14.23 7.04
CA GLU A 175 -20.12 15.06 8.11
C GLU A 175 -18.62 15.28 7.87
N ARG A 176 -17.94 14.27 7.31
CA ARG A 176 -16.52 14.31 6.97
C ARG A 176 -16.25 13.56 5.68
N CYS A 177 -15.23 14.01 4.96
CA CYS A 177 -14.67 13.32 3.82
C CYS A 177 -13.14 13.36 3.89
N TYR A 178 -12.52 12.23 3.65
CA TYR A 178 -11.08 12.11 3.54
C TYR A 178 -10.73 11.61 2.14
N VAL A 179 -9.88 12.34 1.43
CA VAL A 179 -9.38 11.99 0.10
C VAL A 179 -7.98 11.41 0.23
N SER A 180 -7.80 10.19 -0.20
CA SER A 180 -6.51 9.51 -0.24
C SER A 180 -6.09 9.29 -1.68
N LYS A 181 -5.02 9.96 -2.11
CA LYS A 181 -4.37 9.79 -3.40
C LYS A 181 -3.19 8.84 -3.23
N VAL A 182 -3.21 7.74 -3.95
CA VAL A 182 -2.16 6.71 -3.89
C VAL A 182 -1.57 6.57 -5.28
N GLU A 183 -0.43 7.22 -5.49
CA GLU A 183 0.24 7.28 -6.78
C GLU A 183 1.29 6.16 -6.90
N ASP A 184 1.28 5.47 -8.04
CA ASP A 184 2.26 4.46 -8.44
C ASP A 184 2.58 3.42 -7.35
N ASN A 185 1.56 3.01 -6.61
CA ASN A 185 1.74 2.15 -5.45
C ASN A 185 1.36 0.69 -5.70
N TYR A 186 0.58 0.45 -6.74
CA TYR A 186 0.16 -0.90 -7.09
C TYR A 186 0.83 -1.33 -8.37
N ARG A 187 1.48 -2.47 -8.30
CA ARG A 187 2.12 -3.10 -9.42
C ARG A 187 1.10 -3.89 -10.24
N PHE A 188 1.16 -3.73 -11.55
CA PHE A 188 0.43 -4.59 -12.45
C PHE A 188 1.26 -5.84 -12.73
N CYS A 189 0.76 -7.02 -12.35
CA CYS A 189 1.44 -8.28 -12.63
C CYS A 189 1.28 -8.64 -14.11
N CYS A 190 2.36 -8.61 -14.87
CA CYS A 190 2.39 -9.10 -16.24
C CYS A 190 2.69 -10.61 -16.28
N GLU A 191 2.42 -11.26 -17.41
CA GLU A 191 2.59 -12.70 -17.59
C GLU A 191 4.01 -13.20 -17.29
N LYS A 192 5.04 -12.42 -17.61
CA LYS A 192 6.46 -12.70 -17.34
C LYS A 192 6.96 -12.26 -15.96
N TYR A 193 6.06 -11.83 -15.10
CA TYR A 193 6.44 -11.26 -13.82
C TYR A 193 7.24 -12.22 -12.93
N ASN A 194 6.83 -13.49 -12.86
CA ASN A 194 7.51 -14.48 -12.03
C ASN A 194 8.93 -14.78 -12.52
N GLU A 195 9.13 -14.79 -13.84
CA GLU A 195 10.47 -14.98 -14.44
C GLU A 195 11.38 -13.82 -14.07
N LYS A 196 10.88 -12.58 -14.21
CA LYS A 196 11.63 -11.36 -13.84
C LYS A 196 11.99 -11.35 -12.34
N ILE A 197 11.05 -11.73 -11.46
CA ILE A 197 11.32 -11.82 -10.01
C ILE A 197 12.41 -12.84 -9.69
N ASN A 198 12.38 -13.99 -10.35
CA ASN A 198 13.40 -15.01 -10.14
C ASN A 198 14.77 -14.51 -10.62
N SER A 199 14.85 -13.88 -11.78
CA SER A 199 16.07 -13.27 -12.31
C SER A 199 16.61 -12.18 -11.38
N LEU A 200 15.76 -11.30 -10.85
CA LEU A 200 16.17 -10.30 -9.85
C LEU A 200 16.69 -10.96 -8.58
N SER A 201 16.03 -12.02 -8.11
CA SER A 201 16.46 -12.72 -6.89
C SER A 201 17.83 -13.36 -7.05
N THR A 202 18.12 -13.96 -8.20
CA THR A 202 19.44 -14.50 -8.54
C THR A 202 20.49 -13.40 -8.60
N TYR A 203 20.19 -12.33 -9.33
CA TYR A 203 21.10 -11.18 -9.44
C TYR A 203 21.43 -10.55 -8.07
N LEU A 204 20.42 -10.35 -7.22
CA LEU A 204 20.65 -9.81 -5.87
C LEU A 204 21.50 -10.74 -5.00
N ALA A 205 21.32 -12.05 -5.14
CA ALA A 205 22.12 -13.01 -4.38
C ALA A 205 23.61 -12.98 -4.78
N GLU A 206 23.91 -12.70 -6.04
CA GLU A 206 25.28 -12.63 -6.59
C GLU A 206 25.91 -11.26 -6.32
N GLU A 207 25.25 -10.17 -6.70
CA GLU A 207 25.82 -8.81 -6.66
C GLU A 207 25.61 -8.11 -5.32
N TYR A 208 24.54 -8.44 -4.60
CA TYR A 208 24.18 -7.82 -3.32
C TYR A 208 23.92 -8.89 -2.24
N PRO A 209 24.91 -9.70 -1.88
CA PRO A 209 24.74 -10.71 -0.84
C PRO A 209 24.21 -10.04 0.45
N ASN A 210 23.26 -10.69 1.13
CA ASN A 210 22.61 -10.20 2.34
C ASN A 210 21.67 -8.96 2.15
N LEU A 211 21.38 -8.54 0.91
CA LEU A 211 20.31 -7.59 0.60
C LEU A 211 19.05 -8.35 0.19
N TYR A 212 17.95 -8.04 0.84
CA TYR A 212 16.64 -8.61 0.57
C TYR A 212 15.64 -7.51 0.22
N ILE A 213 14.92 -7.70 -0.88
CA ILE A 213 13.77 -6.87 -1.25
C ILE A 213 12.54 -7.74 -1.07
N ILE A 214 11.61 -7.34 -0.19
CA ILE A 214 10.40 -8.11 0.14
C ILE A 214 9.15 -7.25 0.11
N GLY A 215 7.99 -7.90 0.18
CA GLY A 215 6.69 -7.24 0.22
C GLY A 215 6.18 -6.84 -1.16
N LYS A 216 5.43 -5.75 -1.22
CA LYS A 216 4.78 -5.29 -2.46
C LYS A 216 5.74 -5.00 -3.62
N SER A 217 6.97 -4.66 -3.31
CA SER A 217 8.01 -4.38 -4.31
C SER A 217 8.52 -5.63 -5.01
N LYS A 218 8.27 -6.81 -4.48
CA LYS A 218 8.72 -8.07 -5.05
C LYS A 218 7.55 -8.99 -5.38
N LYS A 219 6.98 -9.70 -4.42
CA LYS A 219 6.05 -10.81 -4.68
C LYS A 219 4.71 -10.66 -3.97
N ALA A 220 4.66 -10.02 -2.81
CA ALA A 220 3.48 -9.99 -1.98
C ALA A 220 2.36 -9.13 -2.58
N THR A 221 1.19 -9.73 -2.76
CA THR A 221 -0.02 -9.07 -3.29
C THR A 221 -1.04 -8.76 -2.20
N ASN A 222 -0.95 -9.43 -1.05
CA ASN A 222 -1.85 -9.27 0.09
C ASN A 222 -1.10 -9.43 1.41
N LEU A 223 -1.78 -9.21 2.54
CA LEU A 223 -1.18 -9.27 3.87
C LEU A 223 -0.65 -10.68 4.22
N GLU A 224 -1.37 -11.73 3.84
CA GLU A 224 -0.96 -13.12 4.10
C GLU A 224 0.36 -13.43 3.39
N ASN A 225 0.46 -13.14 2.09
CA ASN A 225 1.69 -13.34 1.32
C ASN A 225 2.85 -12.50 1.86
N THR A 226 2.57 -11.27 2.35
CA THR A 226 3.58 -10.43 3.00
C THR A 226 4.14 -11.08 4.26
N ILE A 227 3.28 -11.67 5.09
CA ILE A 227 3.71 -12.36 6.31
C ILE A 227 4.50 -13.63 5.99
N LEU A 228 4.05 -14.40 4.99
CA LEU A 228 4.74 -15.62 4.58
C LEU A 228 6.14 -15.30 4.02
N GLU A 229 6.24 -14.35 3.12
CA GLU A 229 7.53 -13.91 2.55
C GLU A 229 8.49 -13.41 3.66
N ALA A 230 7.99 -12.62 4.62
CA ALA A 230 8.79 -12.16 5.75
C ALA A 230 9.33 -13.32 6.61
N LYS A 231 8.51 -14.36 6.85
CA LYS A 231 8.91 -15.55 7.60
C LYS A 231 9.96 -16.36 6.84
N GLU A 232 9.79 -16.56 5.54
CA GLU A 232 10.73 -17.28 4.69
C GLU A 232 12.10 -16.57 4.65
N THR A 233 12.08 -15.24 4.45
CA THR A 233 13.30 -14.43 4.45
C THR A 233 14.01 -14.47 5.81
N ALA A 234 13.28 -14.34 6.91
CA ALA A 234 13.86 -14.43 8.25
C ALA A 234 14.50 -15.80 8.51
N LYS A 235 13.87 -16.89 8.07
CA LYS A 235 14.40 -18.24 8.18
C LYS A 235 15.69 -18.39 7.38
N GLU A 236 15.73 -17.92 6.14
CA GLU A 236 16.93 -17.94 5.30
C GLU A 236 18.10 -17.19 5.95
N ILE A 237 17.85 -15.98 6.50
CA ILE A 237 18.88 -15.20 7.20
C ILE A 237 19.40 -15.94 8.42
N VAL A 238 18.53 -16.54 9.23
CA VAL A 238 18.94 -17.31 10.42
C VAL A 238 19.77 -18.54 10.05
N GLU A 239 19.47 -19.19 8.93
CA GLU A 239 20.26 -20.33 8.43
C GLU A 239 21.65 -19.91 7.96
N LYS A 240 21.82 -18.71 7.41
CA LYS A 240 23.11 -18.15 7.01
C LYS A 240 24.00 -17.68 8.17
N ILE A 241 23.38 -17.33 9.30
CA ILE A 241 24.11 -16.86 10.50
C ILE A 241 24.64 -18.03 11.35
N LYS A 242 24.07 -19.20 11.20
CA LYS A 242 24.51 -20.42 11.92
C LYS A 242 25.75 -21.04 11.30
#